data_d3db4d46d49234a1cd831676db68c404
#
_entry.id   d3db4d46d49234a1cd831676db68c404
#
_cell.length_a   1.000
_cell.length_b   1.000
_cell.length_c   1.000
_cell.angle_alpha   90.00
_cell.angle_beta   90.00
_cell.angle_gamma   90.00
#
_symmetry.space_group_name_H-M   'P 1'
#
loop_
_entity.id
_entity.type
_entity.pdbx_description
1 polymer ?
#
loop_
_entity_poly.entity_id
_entity_poly.type
_entity_poly.pdbx_seq_one_letter_code
_entity_poly.pdbx_strand_id
1 'polypeptide(L)'
;CAETGTEYLRLLREASEQAEDALCVADAEEAAALLSKTEGNILLTTGSKDLKIYRKIKGFRERVYARVLPLDASLALCREAGVETSHILAMQGPFSEEMDEAMLRAVSAQWLVTKDGGEAGGFAAKAAAARKAGAQLLVVGRPKQREGKTFSQVLDLLTVRFGCAFRPEVRIIGIGPGSREMMTREVCRAIEEADCLIGAQRMLDAAA
;
A
#
# COMPACT_ATOMS: atom_id res chain seq x y z
N CYS A 1 -17.05 -8.26 -19.82
CA CYS A 1 -18.37 -7.85 -19.29
C CYS A 1 -19.26 -7.31 -20.42
N ALA A 2 -18.80 -6.37 -21.26
CA ALA A 2 -19.61 -5.85 -22.38
C ALA A 2 -20.02 -6.97 -23.38
N GLU A 3 -19.11 -7.89 -23.69
CA GLU A 3 -19.34 -9.00 -24.62
C GLU A 3 -20.27 -10.09 -24.06
N THR A 4 -20.32 -10.24 -22.74
CA THR A 4 -21.10 -11.29 -22.06
C THR A 4 -22.40 -10.79 -21.47
N GLY A 5 -22.71 -9.49 -21.58
CA GLY A 5 -23.87 -8.86 -20.94
C GLY A 5 -23.82 -8.88 -19.41
N THR A 6 -22.68 -9.25 -18.82
CA THR A 6 -22.50 -9.30 -17.36
C THR A 6 -22.30 -7.88 -16.83
N GLU A 7 -23.07 -7.53 -15.80
CA GLU A 7 -22.94 -6.25 -15.13
C GLU A 7 -21.57 -6.15 -14.43
N TYR A 8 -20.94 -5.01 -14.60
CA TYR A 8 -19.63 -4.71 -14.00
C TYR A 8 -19.77 -3.66 -12.90
N LEU A 9 -19.31 -4.01 -11.73
CA LEU A 9 -19.24 -3.10 -10.58
C LEU A 9 -17.78 -2.89 -10.19
N ARG A 10 -17.35 -1.65 -10.14
CA ARG A 10 -16.00 -1.28 -9.71
C ARG A 10 -16.02 -0.79 -8.28
N LEU A 11 -15.30 -1.47 -7.40
CA LEU A 11 -15.02 -1.00 -6.06
C LEU A 11 -13.86 0.02 -6.11
N LEU A 12 -14.10 1.22 -5.60
CA LEU A 12 -13.06 2.23 -5.42
C LEU A 12 -12.26 1.88 -4.18
N ARG A 13 -10.94 1.96 -4.30
CA ARG A 13 -10.06 1.88 -3.13
C ARG A 13 -10.06 3.23 -2.41
N GLU A 14 -10.10 3.20 -1.09
CA GLU A 14 -9.90 4.40 -0.29
C GLU A 14 -8.51 4.99 -0.56
N ALA A 15 -8.40 6.32 -0.51
CA ALA A 15 -7.12 7.00 -0.57
C ALA A 15 -6.35 6.69 0.72
N SER A 16 -5.03 6.48 0.61
CA SER A 16 -4.19 6.42 1.80
C SER A 16 -4.17 7.77 2.51
N GLU A 17 -4.03 7.75 3.83
CA GLU A 17 -3.71 8.96 4.58
C GLU A 17 -2.44 9.58 3.98
N GLN A 18 -2.52 10.85 3.61
CA GLN A 18 -1.37 11.56 3.05
C GLN A 18 -0.34 11.75 4.16
N ALA A 19 0.90 11.37 3.92
CA ALA A 19 1.99 11.77 4.80
C ALA A 19 2.16 13.29 4.70
N GLU A 20 2.17 13.98 5.84
CA GLU A 20 2.23 15.46 5.91
C GLU A 20 3.41 16.06 5.12
N ASP A 21 4.52 15.33 5.03
CA ASP A 21 5.75 15.76 4.36
C ASP A 21 5.91 15.20 2.92
N ALA A 22 4.89 14.58 2.35
CA ALA A 22 4.98 13.98 1.03
C ALA A 22 4.62 14.97 -0.08
N LEU A 23 5.47 15.03 -1.11
CA LEU A 23 5.11 15.71 -2.34
C LEU A 23 4.20 14.79 -3.17
N CYS A 24 3.07 15.31 -3.63
CA CYS A 24 2.14 14.55 -4.45
C CYS A 24 2.12 15.09 -5.87
N VAL A 25 2.18 14.19 -6.84
CA VAL A 25 2.06 14.49 -8.27
C VAL A 25 0.98 13.62 -8.90
N ALA A 26 0.38 14.10 -9.98
CA ALA A 26 -0.76 13.42 -10.59
C ALA A 26 -0.36 12.08 -11.24
N ASP A 27 0.80 12.03 -11.88
CA ASP A 27 1.24 10.85 -12.64
C ASP A 27 2.78 10.75 -12.74
N ALA A 28 3.26 9.71 -13.42
CA ALA A 28 4.69 9.46 -13.62
C ALA A 28 5.37 10.50 -14.50
N GLU A 29 4.66 11.17 -15.42
CA GLU A 29 5.19 12.23 -16.27
C GLU A 29 5.54 13.46 -15.43
N GLU A 30 4.62 13.87 -14.56
CA GLU A 30 4.84 14.99 -13.65
C GLU A 30 5.96 14.66 -12.65
N ALA A 31 6.00 13.41 -12.12
CA ALA A 31 7.10 12.96 -11.28
C ALA A 31 8.45 13.05 -11.98
N ALA A 32 8.55 12.58 -13.22
CA ALA A 32 9.78 12.66 -14.00
C ALA A 32 10.21 14.10 -14.28
N ALA A 33 9.26 14.99 -14.60
CA ALA A 33 9.52 16.41 -14.83
C ALA A 33 10.03 17.13 -13.58
N LEU A 34 9.47 16.82 -12.40
CA LEU A 34 9.91 17.34 -11.11
C LEU A 34 11.33 16.84 -10.81
N LEU A 35 11.54 15.52 -10.85
CA LEU A 35 12.81 14.88 -10.52
C LEU A 35 13.95 15.28 -11.46
N SER A 36 13.64 15.67 -12.70
CA SER A 36 14.62 16.18 -13.67
C SER A 36 15.26 17.50 -13.23
N LYS A 37 14.59 18.24 -12.35
CA LYS A 37 15.05 19.52 -11.79
C LYS A 37 15.77 19.37 -10.45
N THR A 38 15.88 18.17 -9.95
CA THR A 38 16.49 17.86 -8.65
C THR A 38 17.85 17.20 -8.82
N GLU A 39 18.58 17.14 -7.72
CA GLU A 39 19.85 16.43 -7.62
C GLU A 39 19.70 15.20 -6.70
N GLY A 40 20.74 14.35 -6.64
CA GLY A 40 20.83 13.18 -5.79
C GLY A 40 20.16 11.93 -6.35
N ASN A 41 20.36 10.80 -5.68
CA ASN A 41 19.86 9.50 -6.11
C ASN A 41 18.38 9.34 -5.83
N ILE A 42 17.72 8.57 -6.67
CA ILE A 42 16.28 8.36 -6.68
C ILE A 42 15.99 6.87 -6.59
N LEU A 43 15.24 6.44 -5.57
CA LEU A 43 14.74 5.08 -5.47
C LEU A 43 13.29 5.02 -5.97
N LEU A 44 13.08 4.41 -7.13
CA LEU A 44 11.75 4.15 -7.69
C LEU A 44 11.17 2.86 -7.12
N THR A 45 10.03 2.94 -6.46
CA THR A 45 9.25 1.77 -5.98
C THR A 45 7.89 1.66 -6.67
N THR A 46 7.77 2.27 -7.85
CA THR A 46 6.55 2.30 -8.67
C THR A 46 6.35 1.07 -9.55
N GLY A 47 7.33 0.15 -9.53
CA GLY A 47 7.36 -1.03 -10.39
C GLY A 47 7.96 -0.76 -11.78
N SER A 48 8.00 -1.79 -12.63
CA SER A 48 8.74 -1.74 -13.91
C SER A 48 7.98 -1.08 -15.07
N LYS A 49 6.65 -1.01 -15.01
CA LYS A 49 5.82 -0.62 -16.17
C LYS A 49 6.03 0.82 -16.63
N ASP A 50 6.30 1.73 -15.69
CA ASP A 50 6.42 3.16 -15.95
C ASP A 50 7.88 3.61 -16.11
N LEU A 51 8.86 2.71 -16.05
CA LEU A 51 10.29 3.05 -16.10
C LEU A 51 10.69 3.83 -17.37
N LYS A 52 10.04 3.55 -18.50
CA LYS A 52 10.27 4.29 -19.75
C LYS A 52 9.95 5.78 -19.62
N ILE A 53 9.00 6.15 -18.78
CA ILE A 53 8.62 7.53 -18.52
C ILE A 53 9.73 8.25 -17.77
N TYR A 54 10.29 7.59 -16.76
CA TYR A 54 11.37 8.14 -15.93
C TYR A 54 12.71 8.33 -16.66
N ARG A 55 12.89 7.76 -17.88
CA ARG A 55 14.08 8.04 -18.71
C ARG A 55 14.28 9.53 -19.01
N LYS A 56 13.25 10.35 -18.87
CA LYS A 56 13.30 11.80 -19.03
C LYS A 56 14.05 12.51 -17.90
N ILE A 57 14.32 11.82 -16.79
CA ILE A 57 15.07 12.37 -15.67
C ILE A 57 16.51 12.65 -16.12
N LYS A 58 16.99 13.86 -15.87
CA LYS A 58 18.39 14.21 -16.10
C LYS A 58 19.31 13.33 -15.24
N GLY A 59 20.27 12.66 -15.84
CA GLY A 59 21.14 11.71 -15.15
C GLY A 59 20.43 10.41 -14.76
N PHE A 60 19.47 9.95 -15.56
CA PHE A 60 18.67 8.75 -15.27
C PHE A 60 19.55 7.53 -14.97
N ARG A 61 20.56 7.26 -15.77
CA ARG A 61 21.41 6.08 -15.63
C ARG A 61 22.23 6.08 -14.35
N GLU A 62 22.70 7.24 -13.95
CA GLU A 62 23.60 7.43 -12.82
C GLU A 62 22.85 7.53 -11.49
N ARG A 63 21.62 8.06 -11.51
CA ARG A 63 20.88 8.48 -10.32
C ARG A 63 19.72 7.58 -9.95
N VAL A 64 19.15 6.86 -10.93
CA VAL A 64 17.90 6.14 -10.72
C VAL A 64 18.13 4.68 -10.37
N TYR A 65 17.67 4.30 -9.22
CA TYR A 65 17.58 2.93 -8.73
C TYR A 65 16.12 2.46 -8.84
N ALA A 66 15.90 1.25 -9.32
CA ALA A 66 14.55 0.72 -9.53
C ALA A 66 14.32 -0.55 -8.71
N ARG A 67 13.34 -0.51 -7.80
CA ARG A 67 12.88 -1.71 -7.11
C ARG A 67 11.72 -2.31 -7.90
N VAL A 68 11.91 -3.55 -8.36
CA VAL A 68 10.96 -4.26 -9.21
C VAL A 68 10.78 -5.70 -8.73
N LEU A 69 9.73 -6.36 -9.19
CA LEU A 69 9.56 -7.79 -8.92
C LEU A 69 10.69 -8.60 -9.60
N PRO A 70 11.15 -9.71 -8.98
CA PRO A 70 12.19 -10.59 -9.53
C PRO A 70 11.62 -11.51 -10.62
N LEU A 71 10.99 -10.91 -11.62
CA LEU A 71 10.38 -11.59 -12.77
C LEU A 71 11.11 -11.20 -14.05
N ASP A 72 11.29 -12.14 -14.98
CA ASP A 72 11.98 -11.90 -16.26
C ASP A 72 11.37 -10.70 -17.02
N ALA A 73 10.03 -10.60 -17.03
CA ALA A 73 9.33 -9.48 -17.65
C ALA A 73 9.69 -8.13 -17.00
N SER A 74 9.84 -8.08 -15.67
CA SER A 74 10.24 -6.86 -14.97
C SER A 74 11.68 -6.47 -15.25
N LEU A 75 12.57 -7.46 -15.28
CA LEU A 75 13.99 -7.27 -15.60
C LEU A 75 14.17 -6.84 -17.07
N ALA A 76 13.39 -7.41 -17.98
CA ALA A 76 13.38 -6.98 -19.39
C ALA A 76 13.00 -5.50 -19.52
N LEU A 77 11.93 -5.07 -18.84
CA LEU A 77 11.50 -3.66 -18.82
C LEU A 77 12.57 -2.72 -18.23
N CYS A 78 13.33 -3.17 -17.22
CA CYS A 78 14.47 -2.40 -16.68
C CYS A 78 15.55 -2.20 -17.74
N ARG A 79 15.92 -3.27 -18.45
CA ARG A 79 16.93 -3.22 -19.53
C ARG A 79 16.47 -2.33 -20.68
N GLU A 80 15.21 -2.48 -21.12
CA GLU A 80 14.62 -1.63 -22.16
C GLU A 80 14.56 -0.16 -21.76
N ALA A 81 14.31 0.14 -20.49
CA ALA A 81 14.35 1.50 -19.95
C ALA A 81 15.79 2.03 -19.83
N GLY A 82 16.81 1.20 -19.90
CA GLY A 82 18.20 1.58 -19.76
C GLY A 82 18.64 1.81 -18.32
N VAL A 83 18.00 1.14 -17.36
CA VAL A 83 18.44 1.13 -15.95
C VAL A 83 19.73 0.34 -15.86
N GLU A 84 20.76 0.89 -15.21
CA GLU A 84 22.01 0.17 -14.98
C GLU A 84 21.78 -1.08 -14.15
N THR A 85 22.45 -2.19 -14.47
CA THR A 85 22.22 -3.47 -13.81
C THR A 85 22.46 -3.40 -12.29
N SER A 86 23.48 -2.64 -11.86
CA SER A 86 23.78 -2.39 -10.45
C SER A 86 22.71 -1.56 -9.73
N HIS A 87 21.83 -0.90 -10.46
CA HIS A 87 20.75 -0.07 -9.93
C HIS A 87 19.40 -0.80 -9.88
N ILE A 88 19.37 -2.10 -10.19
CA ILE A 88 18.14 -2.90 -10.16
C ILE A 88 18.06 -3.66 -8.84
N LEU A 89 17.06 -3.35 -8.03
CA LEU A 89 16.70 -4.08 -6.81
C LEU A 89 15.54 -5.02 -7.13
N ALA A 90 15.85 -6.24 -7.52
CA ALA A 90 14.84 -7.26 -7.88
C ALA A 90 14.36 -7.99 -6.62
N MET A 91 13.27 -7.53 -6.02
CA MET A 91 12.77 -8.01 -4.72
C MET A 91 11.25 -8.02 -4.68
N GLN A 92 10.68 -8.97 -3.93
CA GLN A 92 9.24 -9.07 -3.69
C GLN A 92 8.93 -8.75 -2.23
N GLY A 93 7.99 -7.79 -2.02
CA GLY A 93 7.48 -7.44 -0.69
C GLY A 93 6.48 -8.48 -0.12
N PRO A 94 5.90 -8.22 1.05
CA PRO A 94 5.95 -6.92 1.77
C PRO A 94 7.32 -6.62 2.39
N PHE A 95 7.63 -5.32 2.56
CA PHE A 95 8.86 -4.85 3.18
C PHE A 95 8.54 -4.15 4.49
N SER A 96 9.38 -4.38 5.51
CA SER A 96 9.31 -3.61 6.76
C SER A 96 9.90 -2.21 6.56
N GLU A 97 9.64 -1.33 7.52
CA GLU A 97 10.20 0.02 7.55
C GLU A 97 11.74 -0.01 7.56
N GLU A 98 12.34 -0.90 8.35
CA GLU A 98 13.79 -1.05 8.47
C GLU A 98 14.42 -1.50 7.15
N MET A 99 13.73 -2.37 6.40
CA MET A 99 14.21 -2.82 5.10
C MET A 99 14.13 -1.68 4.07
N ASP A 100 13.05 -0.92 4.06
CA ASP A 100 12.91 0.25 3.18
C ASP A 100 13.96 1.32 3.54
N GLU A 101 14.22 1.58 4.83
CA GLU A 101 15.27 2.48 5.29
C GLU A 101 16.66 2.00 4.86
N ALA A 102 16.97 0.70 5.06
CA ALA A 102 18.25 0.14 4.68
C ALA A 102 18.51 0.26 3.17
N MET A 103 17.50 0.02 2.33
CA MET A 103 17.62 0.21 0.89
C MET A 103 17.89 1.67 0.51
N LEU A 104 17.17 2.63 1.12
CA LEU A 104 17.37 4.05 0.88
C LEU A 104 18.81 4.48 1.23
N ARG A 105 19.31 4.03 2.38
CA ARG A 105 20.68 4.31 2.82
C ARG A 105 21.73 3.65 1.91
N ALA A 106 21.52 2.40 1.53
CA ALA A 106 22.44 1.64 0.68
C ALA A 106 22.67 2.29 -0.68
N VAL A 107 21.63 2.90 -1.25
CA VAL A 107 21.75 3.62 -2.53
C VAL A 107 21.92 5.12 -2.35
N SER A 108 22.10 5.60 -1.12
CA SER A 108 22.19 7.02 -0.79
C SER A 108 21.09 7.86 -1.44
N ALA A 109 19.84 7.37 -1.37
CA ALA A 109 18.70 8.01 -2.01
C ALA A 109 18.31 9.31 -1.30
N GLN A 110 18.20 10.40 -2.05
CA GLN A 110 17.58 11.63 -1.62
C GLN A 110 16.08 11.67 -1.93
N TRP A 111 15.63 10.80 -2.83
CA TRP A 111 14.24 10.73 -3.25
C TRP A 111 13.73 9.29 -3.19
N LEU A 112 12.58 9.10 -2.54
CA LEU A 112 11.79 7.87 -2.63
C LEU A 112 10.53 8.14 -3.43
N VAL A 113 10.37 7.45 -4.56
CA VAL A 113 9.17 7.56 -5.39
C VAL A 113 8.29 6.33 -5.20
N THR A 114 7.06 6.54 -4.80
CA THR A 114 6.08 5.46 -4.60
C THR A 114 4.74 5.80 -5.23
N LYS A 115 3.93 4.78 -5.51
CA LYS A 115 2.52 4.98 -5.86
C LYS A 115 1.68 5.06 -4.59
N ASP A 116 0.58 5.81 -4.65
CA ASP A 116 -0.45 5.73 -3.63
C ASP A 116 -1.09 4.32 -3.67
N GLY A 117 -0.50 3.40 -2.92
CA GLY A 117 -0.89 1.98 -2.87
C GLY A 117 -1.89 1.64 -1.76
N GLY A 118 -2.23 2.59 -0.89
CA GLY A 118 -2.98 2.31 0.33
C GLY A 118 -2.15 1.48 1.34
N GLU A 119 -2.80 0.99 2.38
CA GLU A 119 -2.15 0.13 3.39
C GLU A 119 -1.52 -1.13 2.78
N ALA A 120 -2.24 -1.79 1.88
CA ALA A 120 -1.75 -2.98 1.18
C ALA A 120 -0.45 -2.74 0.36
N GLY A 121 -0.14 -1.49 0.02
CA GLY A 121 1.09 -1.09 -0.67
C GLY A 121 2.27 -0.77 0.26
N GLY A 122 2.10 -0.90 1.58
CA GLY A 122 3.12 -0.55 2.58
C GLY A 122 3.47 0.94 2.55
N PHE A 123 2.48 1.81 2.32
CA PHE A 123 2.71 3.26 2.21
C PHE A 123 3.27 3.85 3.50
N ALA A 124 2.67 3.51 4.65
CA ALA A 124 3.10 4.02 5.96
C ALA A 124 4.57 3.64 6.27
N ALA A 125 4.97 2.39 6.01
CA ALA A 125 6.34 1.93 6.20
C ALA A 125 7.33 2.71 5.33
N LYS A 126 6.99 2.96 4.06
CA LYS A 126 7.83 3.75 3.14
C LYS A 126 7.97 5.21 3.58
N ALA A 127 6.88 5.82 4.05
CA ALA A 127 6.90 7.20 4.53
C ALA A 127 7.78 7.34 5.78
N ALA A 128 7.65 6.40 6.72
CA ALA A 128 8.49 6.37 7.92
C ALA A 128 9.97 6.12 7.57
N ALA A 129 10.25 5.17 6.67
CA ALA A 129 11.61 4.88 6.19
C ALA A 129 12.25 6.08 5.48
N ALA A 130 11.50 6.78 4.61
CA ALA A 130 12.00 7.97 3.93
C ALA A 130 12.40 9.06 4.94
N ARG A 131 11.54 9.31 5.94
CA ARG A 131 11.83 10.29 7.01
C ARG A 131 13.09 9.91 7.79
N LYS A 132 13.24 8.65 8.20
CA LYS A 132 14.43 8.16 8.93
C LYS A 132 15.71 8.21 8.10
N ALA A 133 15.61 7.93 6.81
CA ALA A 133 16.76 8.01 5.90
C ALA A 133 17.07 9.44 5.45
N GLY A 134 16.24 10.44 5.77
CA GLY A 134 16.40 11.82 5.29
C GLY A 134 16.08 12.00 3.80
N ALA A 135 15.35 11.08 3.22
CA ALA A 135 14.92 11.14 1.83
C ALA A 135 13.54 11.83 1.69
N GLN A 136 13.37 12.62 0.63
CA GLN A 136 12.08 13.21 0.31
C GLN A 136 11.15 12.16 -0.32
N LEU A 137 9.90 12.13 0.14
CA LEU A 137 8.88 11.23 -0.39
C LEU A 137 8.11 11.90 -1.51
N LEU A 138 8.13 11.28 -2.71
CA LEU A 138 7.32 11.68 -3.86
C LEU A 138 6.27 10.61 -4.13
N VAL A 139 5.01 10.98 -4.00
CA VAL A 139 3.87 10.10 -4.21
C VAL A 139 3.27 10.35 -5.57
N VAL A 140 3.32 9.34 -6.42
CA VAL A 140 2.66 9.36 -7.71
C VAL A 140 1.20 8.97 -7.51
N GLY A 141 0.31 9.90 -7.80
CA GLY A 141 -1.12 9.72 -7.70
C GLY A 141 -1.62 8.59 -8.58
N ARG A 142 -2.81 8.16 -8.30
CA ARG A 142 -3.50 7.19 -9.16
C ARG A 142 -4.01 7.90 -10.40
N PRO A 143 -3.96 7.26 -11.58
CA PRO A 143 -4.72 7.75 -12.72
C PRO A 143 -6.14 8.03 -12.28
N LYS A 144 -6.76 9.12 -12.77
CA LYS A 144 -8.15 9.46 -12.43
C LYS A 144 -8.98 8.20 -12.43
N GLN A 145 -9.49 7.81 -11.26
CA GLN A 145 -10.25 6.57 -11.13
C GLN A 145 -11.47 6.71 -12.04
N ARG A 146 -11.68 5.70 -12.89
CA ARG A 146 -12.93 5.59 -13.63
C ARG A 146 -14.06 5.51 -12.60
N GLU A 147 -15.26 5.91 -13.00
CA GLU A 147 -16.46 5.81 -12.16
C GLU A 147 -16.54 4.47 -11.45
N GLY A 148 -16.82 4.50 -10.17
CA GLY A 148 -16.92 3.32 -9.31
C GLY A 148 -17.69 3.66 -8.03
N LYS A 149 -17.85 2.68 -7.16
CA LYS A 149 -18.58 2.82 -5.90
C LYS A 149 -17.65 2.59 -4.72
N THR A 150 -17.87 3.30 -3.63
CA THR A 150 -17.21 3.03 -2.36
C THR A 150 -17.66 1.67 -1.81
N PHE A 151 -16.94 1.14 -0.82
CA PHE A 151 -17.30 -0.13 -0.19
C PHE A 151 -18.73 -0.09 0.38
N SER A 152 -19.10 0.98 1.08
CA SER A 152 -20.46 1.20 1.60
C SER A 152 -21.51 1.17 0.49
N GLN A 153 -21.29 1.92 -0.59
CA GLN A 153 -22.21 1.95 -1.73
C GLN A 153 -22.35 0.58 -2.43
N VAL A 154 -21.29 -0.23 -2.43
CA VAL A 154 -21.36 -1.60 -2.97
C VAL A 154 -22.19 -2.48 -2.06
N LEU A 155 -22.00 -2.40 -0.74
CA LEU A 155 -22.80 -3.16 0.23
C LEU A 155 -24.29 -2.79 0.13
N ASP A 156 -24.61 -1.50 0.08
CA ASP A 156 -26.00 -1.03 -0.06
C ASP A 156 -26.66 -1.58 -1.34
N LEU A 157 -25.92 -1.55 -2.46
CA LEU A 157 -26.40 -2.08 -3.73
C LEU A 157 -26.65 -3.59 -3.67
N LEU A 158 -25.74 -4.35 -3.05
CA LEU A 158 -25.89 -5.80 -2.89
C LEU A 158 -27.06 -6.13 -1.95
N THR A 159 -27.22 -5.36 -0.88
CA THR A 159 -28.36 -5.49 0.05
C THR A 159 -29.70 -5.29 -0.66
N VAL A 160 -29.81 -4.21 -1.42
CA VAL A 160 -31.05 -3.90 -2.16
C VAL A 160 -31.34 -4.93 -3.24
N ARG A 161 -30.30 -5.36 -3.97
CA ARG A 161 -30.49 -6.22 -5.15
C ARG A 161 -30.69 -7.69 -4.80
N PHE A 162 -30.02 -8.19 -3.78
CA PHE A 162 -30.00 -9.62 -3.44
C PHE A 162 -30.65 -9.92 -2.08
N GLY A 163 -31.18 -8.90 -1.38
CA GLY A 163 -31.76 -9.07 -0.05
C GLY A 163 -30.72 -9.49 1.01
N CYS A 164 -29.43 -9.33 0.71
CA CYS A 164 -28.34 -9.67 1.63
C CYS A 164 -28.18 -8.58 2.65
N ALA A 165 -28.69 -8.77 3.87
CA ALA A 165 -28.40 -7.86 4.96
C ALA A 165 -27.02 -8.19 5.54
N PHE A 166 -26.01 -7.39 5.24
CA PHE A 166 -24.75 -7.42 5.96
C PHE A 166 -24.97 -6.67 7.29
N ARG A 167 -25.35 -7.41 8.32
CA ARG A 167 -25.43 -6.90 9.68
C ARG A 167 -24.36 -7.59 10.50
N PRO A 168 -23.28 -6.91 10.90
CA PRO A 168 -22.35 -7.48 11.85
C PRO A 168 -23.12 -7.74 13.16
N GLU A 169 -23.04 -8.95 13.68
CA GLU A 169 -23.56 -9.28 14.98
C GLU A 169 -22.56 -8.76 16.01
N VAL A 170 -22.98 -7.82 16.85
CA VAL A 170 -22.16 -7.29 17.93
C VAL A 170 -22.66 -7.88 19.24
N ARG A 171 -21.81 -8.65 19.92
CA ARG A 171 -22.09 -9.19 21.26
C ARG A 171 -21.23 -8.43 22.27
N ILE A 172 -21.88 -7.82 23.26
CA ILE A 172 -21.21 -7.20 24.40
C ILE A 172 -21.15 -8.24 25.51
N ILE A 173 -19.93 -8.61 25.90
CA ILE A 173 -19.70 -9.64 26.92
C ILE A 173 -18.90 -9.08 28.09
N GLY A 174 -19.24 -9.52 29.30
CA GLY A 174 -18.46 -9.25 30.50
C GLY A 174 -17.58 -10.45 30.83
N ILE A 175 -16.28 -10.25 30.94
CA ILE A 175 -15.32 -11.36 31.22
C ILE A 175 -15.08 -11.61 32.71
N GLY A 176 -15.90 -11.02 33.58
CA GLY A 176 -15.77 -11.21 35.04
C GLY A 176 -14.47 -10.61 35.59
N PRO A 177 -13.84 -11.23 36.60
CA PRO A 177 -12.64 -10.72 37.27
C PRO A 177 -11.35 -10.81 36.42
N GLY A 178 -11.42 -11.36 35.22
CA GLY A 178 -10.34 -11.29 34.24
C GLY A 178 -9.47 -12.55 34.12
N SER A 179 -9.93 -13.70 34.63
CA SER A 179 -9.29 -14.97 34.31
C SER A 179 -10.25 -15.87 33.51
N ARG A 180 -9.70 -16.63 32.55
CA ARG A 180 -10.48 -17.50 31.66
C ARG A 180 -11.26 -18.55 32.45
N GLU A 181 -10.71 -19.03 33.55
CA GLU A 181 -11.35 -20.01 34.46
C GLU A 181 -12.61 -19.49 35.15
N MET A 182 -12.72 -18.17 35.29
CA MET A 182 -13.87 -17.50 35.90
C MET A 182 -14.90 -17.04 34.87
N MET A 183 -14.65 -17.25 33.58
CA MET A 183 -15.61 -16.93 32.51
C MET A 183 -16.70 -18.00 32.45
N THR A 184 -17.92 -17.57 32.15
CA THR A 184 -18.99 -18.53 31.87
C THR A 184 -18.74 -19.24 30.53
N ARG A 185 -19.29 -20.44 30.39
CA ARG A 185 -19.20 -21.18 29.12
C ARG A 185 -19.76 -20.40 27.93
N GLU A 186 -20.77 -19.58 28.16
CA GLU A 186 -21.37 -18.75 27.15
C GLU A 186 -20.41 -17.63 26.67
N VAL A 187 -19.67 -17.02 27.61
CA VAL A 187 -18.63 -16.02 27.30
C VAL A 187 -17.48 -16.64 26.52
N CYS A 188 -16.98 -17.82 26.98
CA CYS A 188 -15.92 -18.52 26.26
C CYS A 188 -16.33 -18.86 24.83
N ARG A 189 -17.55 -19.35 24.65
CA ARG A 189 -18.10 -19.67 23.33
C ARG A 189 -18.22 -18.40 22.43
N ALA A 190 -18.71 -17.29 22.99
CA ALA A 190 -18.82 -16.05 22.27
C ALA A 190 -17.45 -15.51 21.82
N ILE A 191 -16.39 -15.71 22.62
CA ILE A 191 -15.01 -15.37 22.27
C ILE A 191 -14.49 -16.29 21.14
N GLU A 192 -14.74 -17.59 21.24
CA GLU A 192 -14.27 -18.58 20.25
C GLU A 192 -14.97 -18.44 18.88
N GLU A 193 -16.24 -18.02 18.89
CA GLU A 193 -17.04 -17.82 17.67
C GLU A 193 -16.84 -16.44 17.02
N ALA A 194 -16.15 -15.51 17.68
CA ALA A 194 -16.01 -14.14 17.19
C ALA A 194 -14.94 -14.01 16.11
N ASP A 195 -15.27 -13.35 15.02
CA ASP A 195 -14.31 -12.99 13.96
C ASP A 195 -13.34 -11.88 14.41
N CYS A 196 -13.78 -11.03 15.36
CA CYS A 196 -12.99 -9.91 15.90
C CYS A 196 -13.37 -9.63 17.35
N LEU A 197 -12.36 -9.44 18.20
CA LEU A 197 -12.52 -9.04 19.60
C LEU A 197 -12.02 -7.61 19.79
N ILE A 198 -12.85 -6.77 20.44
CA ILE A 198 -12.50 -5.39 20.75
C ILE A 198 -12.65 -5.18 22.25
N GLY A 199 -11.58 -4.71 22.91
CA GLY A 199 -11.60 -4.47 24.35
C GLY A 199 -10.31 -3.82 24.85
N ALA A 200 -10.26 -3.52 26.17
CA ALA A 200 -9.02 -3.07 26.79
C ALA A 200 -7.98 -4.20 26.76
N GLN A 201 -6.69 -3.88 26.62
CA GLN A 201 -5.61 -4.87 26.46
C GLN A 201 -5.68 -6.00 27.49
N ARG A 202 -5.84 -5.67 28.78
CA ARG A 202 -5.98 -6.66 29.86
C ARG A 202 -7.13 -7.66 29.66
N MET A 203 -8.19 -7.22 28.94
CA MET A 203 -9.36 -8.07 28.66
C MET A 203 -9.08 -8.98 27.47
N LEU A 204 -8.37 -8.48 26.47
CA LEU A 204 -7.92 -9.28 25.32
C LEU A 204 -6.90 -10.33 25.76
N ASP A 205 -5.97 -9.99 26.64
CA ASP A 205 -4.98 -10.93 27.22
C ASP A 205 -5.65 -12.07 28.00
N ALA A 206 -6.77 -11.78 28.67
CA ALA A 206 -7.54 -12.79 29.39
C ALA A 206 -8.41 -13.66 28.47
N ALA A 207 -8.72 -13.20 27.26
CA ALA A 207 -9.50 -13.91 26.26
C ALA A 207 -8.64 -14.80 25.34
N ALA A 208 -7.33 -14.52 25.26
CA ALA A 208 -6.36 -15.29 24.48
C ALA A 208 -6.03 -16.61 25.16
#